data_db5f0d7d6362e807e7ad6f30757bad6c
#
_entry.id   db5f0d7d6362e807e7ad6f30757bad6c
#
_cell.length_a   1.000
_cell.length_b   1.000
_cell.length_c   1.000
_cell.angle_alpha   90.00
_cell.angle_beta   90.00
_cell.angle_gamma   90.00
#
_symmetry.space_group_name_H-M   'P 1'
#
loop_
_entity.id
_entity.type
_entity.pdbx_description
1 polymer ?
#
loop_
_entity_poly.entity_id
_entity_poly.type
_entity_poly.pdbx_seq_one_letter_code
_entity_poly.pdbx_strand_id
1 'polypeptide(L)'
;MAEKNKTSKKEKPIGEVVHYFSHIEVAVVKLSAPLSVGDSIRIVGGENTDFNQEVASMEVNHKKIKKAKKGGEVGMKVKEKVREGYKVYKA
;
A
#
# COMPACT_ATOMS: atom_id res chain seq x y z
N MET A 1 -10.13 20.42 -11.24
CA MET A 1 -10.10 20.27 -10.98
C MET A 1 -10.04 20.09 -10.49
N ALA A 2 -9.94 19.89 -10.42
CA ALA A 2 -9.88 19.56 -9.81
C ALA A 2 -9.70 19.22 -9.55
N GLU A 3 -9.78 18.88 -9.73
CA GLU A 3 -9.71 18.38 -9.43
C GLU A 3 -9.06 17.84 -9.26
N LYS A 4 -8.63 17.42 -9.84
CA LYS A 4 -7.98 16.88 -9.46
C LYS A 4 -7.19 17.06 -8.71
N ASN A 5 -6.68 17.38 -8.61
CA ASN A 5 -6.01 17.65 -7.74
C ASN A 5 -6.21 18.02 -6.69
N LYS A 6 -6.69 18.37 -6.90
CA LYS A 6 -7.17 18.51 -5.74
C LYS A 6 -7.42 17.31 -5.01
N THR A 7 -7.63 16.37 -5.70
CA THR A 7 -7.78 15.08 -5.14
C THR A 7 -6.64 14.71 -4.25
N SER A 8 -5.43 14.97 -4.72
CA SER A 8 -4.27 14.58 -3.94
C SER A 8 -4.22 15.30 -2.61
N LYS A 9 -4.72 16.50 -2.54
CA LYS A 9 -4.73 17.20 -1.26
C LYS A 9 -5.67 16.58 -0.28
N LYS A 10 -6.77 16.04 -0.76
CA LYS A 10 -7.76 15.45 0.11
C LYS A 10 -7.49 14.01 0.42
N GLU A 11 -6.66 13.39 -0.38
CA GLU A 11 -6.33 12.00 -0.16
C GLU A 11 -5.51 11.83 1.08
N LYS A 12 -5.89 10.86 1.84
CA LYS A 12 -5.09 10.45 2.99
C LYS A 12 -4.53 9.08 2.70
N PRO A 13 -3.31 8.81 3.15
CA PRO A 13 -2.76 7.47 2.97
C PRO A 13 -3.68 6.44 3.63
N ILE A 14 -3.88 5.35 2.96
CA ILE A 14 -4.61 4.24 3.57
C ILE A 14 -3.65 3.29 4.26
N GLY A 15 -2.36 3.53 4.12
CA GLY A 15 -1.37 2.72 4.79
C GLY A 15 0.01 3.32 4.65
N GLU A 16 0.93 2.74 5.37
CA GLU A 16 2.32 3.15 5.34
C GLU A 16 3.18 1.90 5.36
N VAL A 17 4.21 1.88 4.53
CA VAL A 17 5.16 0.76 4.51
C VAL A 17 5.99 0.84 5.77
N VAL A 18 5.92 -0.20 6.60
CA VAL A 18 6.70 -0.27 7.82
C VAL A 18 7.86 -1.23 7.71
N HIS A 19 7.88 -2.05 6.67
CA HIS A 19 8.96 -2.98 6.45
C HIS A 19 8.95 -3.44 5.00
N TYR A 20 10.12 -3.79 4.47
CA TYR A 20 10.20 -4.30 3.09
C TYR A 20 11.23 -5.41 3.03
N PHE A 21 10.81 -6.55 2.52
CA PHE A 21 11.69 -7.70 2.33
C PHE A 21 12.04 -7.81 0.85
N SER A 22 13.22 -7.32 0.50
CA SER A 22 13.58 -7.18 -0.91
C SER A 22 13.74 -8.53 -1.60
N HIS A 23 14.16 -9.55 -0.88
CA HIS A 23 14.43 -10.85 -1.51
C HIS A 23 13.15 -11.60 -1.88
N ILE A 24 12.02 -11.22 -1.33
CA ILE A 24 10.74 -11.83 -1.67
C ILE A 24 9.76 -10.78 -2.19
N GLU A 25 10.19 -9.54 -2.27
CA GLU A 25 9.41 -8.43 -2.84
C GLU A 25 8.08 -8.25 -2.11
N VAL A 26 8.13 -8.35 -0.80
CA VAL A 26 6.94 -8.19 0.04
C VAL A 26 7.12 -6.96 0.92
N ALA A 27 6.14 -6.08 0.89
CA ALA A 27 6.09 -4.92 1.76
C ALA A 27 5.08 -5.17 2.87
N VAL A 28 5.46 -4.86 4.09
CA VAL A 28 4.53 -4.89 5.22
C VAL A 28 3.97 -3.49 5.35
N VAL A 29 2.66 -3.38 5.26
CA VAL A 29 1.97 -2.10 5.27
C VAL A 29 1.07 -2.05 6.48
N LYS A 30 1.23 -1.00 7.27
CA LYS A 30 0.31 -0.75 8.38
C LYS A 30 -0.86 0.04 7.83
N LEU A 31 -2.05 -0.51 7.98
CA LEU A 31 -3.25 0.07 7.36
C LEU A 31 -3.91 1.06 8.29
N SER A 32 -4.33 2.17 7.72
CA SER A 32 -5.17 3.13 8.42
C SER A 32 -6.57 3.15 7.81
N ALA A 33 -6.83 2.27 6.86
CA ALA A 33 -8.15 2.09 6.26
C ALA A 33 -8.25 0.66 5.77
N PRO A 34 -9.45 0.13 5.59
CA PRO A 34 -9.60 -1.23 5.09
C PRO A 34 -9.05 -1.38 3.68
N LEU A 35 -8.58 -2.57 3.36
CA LEU A 35 -8.03 -2.87 2.05
C LEU A 35 -8.41 -4.30 1.68
N SER A 36 -8.67 -4.53 0.40
CA SER A 36 -9.07 -5.84 -0.10
C SER A 36 -8.22 -6.24 -1.29
N VAL A 37 -8.05 -7.54 -1.46
CA VAL A 37 -7.44 -8.06 -2.68
C VAL A 37 -8.29 -7.63 -3.87
N GLY A 38 -7.62 -7.15 -4.91
CA GLY A 38 -8.30 -6.61 -6.08
C GLY A 38 -8.39 -5.10 -6.08
N ASP A 39 -8.17 -4.46 -4.93
CA ASP A 39 -8.16 -3.00 -4.89
C ASP A 39 -6.93 -2.48 -5.61
N SER A 40 -7.09 -1.32 -6.22
CA SER A 40 -5.96 -0.62 -6.83
C SER A 40 -5.38 0.34 -5.81
N ILE A 41 -4.07 0.35 -5.72
CA ILE A 41 -3.37 1.23 -4.79
C ILE A 41 -2.27 1.97 -5.52
N ARG A 42 -1.86 3.07 -4.91
CA ARG A 42 -0.75 3.88 -5.40
C ARG A 42 0.25 4.00 -4.27
N ILE A 43 1.50 3.68 -4.53
CA ILE A 43 2.56 3.76 -3.53
C ILE A 43 3.48 4.90 -3.91
N VAL A 44 3.68 5.80 -2.98
CA VAL A 44 4.47 7.02 -3.22
C VAL A 44 5.49 7.16 -2.10
N GLY A 45 6.71 7.44 -2.47
CA GLY A 45 7.73 7.69 -1.47
C GLY A 45 9.06 8.05 -2.11
N GLY A 46 9.99 8.49 -1.25
CA GLY A 46 11.28 8.91 -1.73
C GLY A 46 11.17 10.03 -2.73
N GLU A 47 12.13 10.08 -3.63
CA GLU A 47 12.15 11.14 -4.64
C GLU A 47 11.51 10.71 -5.94
N ASN A 48 11.50 9.41 -6.20
CA ASN A 48 11.11 8.92 -7.52
C ASN A 48 10.13 7.77 -7.50
N THR A 49 9.67 7.34 -6.35
CA THR A 49 8.79 6.19 -6.29
C THR A 49 7.34 6.65 -6.30
N ASP A 50 6.64 6.27 -7.34
CA ASP A 50 5.23 6.62 -7.50
C ASP A 50 4.67 5.66 -8.54
N PHE A 51 3.97 4.63 -8.08
CA PHE A 51 3.43 3.65 -9.02
C PHE A 51 2.11 3.11 -8.50
N ASN A 52 1.32 2.63 -9.43
CA ASN A 52 0.04 2.02 -9.14
C ASN A 52 0.16 0.52 -9.31
N GLN A 53 -0.57 -0.21 -8.49
CA GLN A 53 -0.69 -1.64 -8.69
C GLN A 53 -1.98 -2.13 -8.07
N GLU A 54 -2.40 -3.30 -8.51
CA GLU A 54 -3.52 -3.99 -7.91
C GLU A 54 -3.01 -4.88 -6.81
N VAL A 55 -3.76 -4.97 -5.71
CA VAL A 55 -3.40 -5.84 -4.61
C VAL A 55 -3.70 -7.26 -5.03
N ALA A 56 -2.65 -8.01 -5.37
CA ALA A 56 -2.80 -9.38 -5.83
C ALA A 56 -2.94 -10.37 -4.68
N SER A 57 -2.29 -10.06 -3.56
CA SER A 57 -2.34 -10.95 -2.41
C SER A 57 -1.97 -10.18 -1.17
N MET A 58 -2.49 -10.63 -0.04
CA MET A 58 -2.16 -10.09 1.27
C MET A 58 -2.02 -11.23 2.25
N GLU A 59 -1.15 -11.05 3.23
CA GLU A 59 -0.92 -12.06 4.27
C GLU A 59 -0.82 -11.40 5.63
N VAL A 60 -1.34 -12.07 6.61
CA VAL A 60 -1.18 -11.69 8.02
C VAL A 60 -0.77 -12.94 8.77
N ASN A 61 0.36 -12.87 9.49
CA ASN A 61 0.87 -14.01 10.24
C ASN A 61 1.00 -15.25 9.35
N HIS A 62 1.54 -15.06 8.14
CA HIS A 62 1.78 -16.14 7.17
C HIS A 62 0.51 -16.78 6.64
N LYS A 63 -0.64 -16.16 6.86
CA LYS A 63 -1.90 -16.66 6.33
C LYS A 63 -2.42 -15.68 5.28
N LYS A 64 -2.84 -16.21 4.16
CA LYS A 64 -3.40 -15.38 3.11
C LYS A 64 -4.78 -14.91 3.51
N ILE A 65 -5.04 -13.63 3.26
CA ILE A 65 -6.33 -13.03 3.56
C ILE A 65 -6.81 -12.29 2.33
N LYS A 66 -8.11 -12.06 2.25
CA LYS A 66 -8.70 -11.33 1.14
C LYS A 66 -9.05 -9.90 1.52
N LYS A 67 -9.27 -9.64 2.79
CA LYS A 67 -9.61 -8.32 3.29
C LYS A 67 -8.85 -8.05 4.56
N ALA A 68 -8.48 -6.80 4.75
CA ALA A 68 -7.79 -6.37 5.95
C ALA A 68 -8.49 -5.17 6.52
N LYS A 69 -8.49 -5.07 7.84
CA LYS A 69 -9.13 -3.96 8.55
C LYS A 69 -8.11 -2.90 8.87
N LYS A 70 -8.59 -1.69 9.12
CA LYS A 70 -7.68 -0.62 9.53
C LYS A 70 -7.02 -0.99 10.86
N GLY A 71 -5.81 -0.51 11.05
CA GLY A 71 -5.06 -0.78 12.26
C GLY A 71 -4.21 -2.02 12.20
N GLY A 72 -4.41 -2.87 11.19
CA GLY A 72 -3.62 -4.08 11.04
C GLY A 72 -2.41 -3.87 10.16
N GLU A 73 -1.49 -4.80 10.23
CA GLU A 73 -0.34 -4.83 9.33
C GLU A 73 -0.48 -6.02 8.42
N VAL A 74 -0.26 -5.79 7.13
CA VAL A 74 -0.39 -6.86 6.14
C VAL A 74 0.85 -6.88 5.28
N GLY A 75 1.26 -8.07 4.88
CA GLY A 75 2.29 -8.23 3.89
C GLY A 75 1.66 -8.37 2.52
N MET A 76 2.18 -7.63 1.54
CA MET A 76 1.68 -7.74 0.18
C MET A 76 2.84 -7.69 -0.80
N LYS A 77 2.70 -8.41 -1.89
CA LYS A 77 3.70 -8.34 -2.93
C LYS A 77 3.60 -7.01 -3.66
N VAL A 78 4.76 -6.44 -3.91
CA VAL A 78 4.84 -5.18 -4.67
C VAL A 78 5.70 -5.42 -5.89
N LYS A 79 5.39 -4.71 -6.97
CA LYS A 79 6.10 -4.92 -8.22
C LYS A 79 7.34 -4.05 -8.34
N GLU A 80 7.52 -3.10 -7.43
CA GLU A 80 8.70 -2.25 -7.44
C GLU A 80 9.23 -2.14 -6.03
N LYS A 81 10.49 -1.78 -5.91
CA LYS A 81 11.10 -1.61 -4.61
C LYS A 81 10.44 -0.47 -3.85
N VAL A 82 10.24 -0.71 -2.57
CA VAL A 82 9.74 0.34 -1.67
C VAL A 82 10.62 0.36 -0.44
N ARG A 83 10.38 1.33 0.42
CA ARG A 83 11.12 1.46 1.67
C ARG A 83 10.17 1.82 2.78
N GLU A 84 10.65 1.65 4.00
CA GLU A 84 9.89 2.06 5.17
C GLU A 84 9.57 3.54 5.08
N GLY A 85 8.36 3.89 5.46
CA GLY A 85 7.92 5.27 5.42
C GLY A 85 7.16 5.66 4.15
N TYR A 86 7.23 4.83 3.11
CA TYR A 86 6.46 5.11 1.90
C TYR A 86 4.98 5.01 2.21
N LYS A 87 4.20 5.83 1.53
CA LYS A 87 2.76 5.92 1.77
C LYS A 87 1.99 5.17 0.71
N VAL A 88 0.89 4.57 1.13
CA VAL A 88 0.01 3.82 0.23
C VAL A 88 -1.32 4.55 0.18
N TYR A 89 -1.78 4.81 -1.03
CA TYR A 89 -3.04 5.51 -1.27
C TYR A 89 -3.95 4.60 -2.08
N LYS A 90 -5.22 4.90 -2.02
CA LYS A 90 -6.16 4.25 -2.91
C LYS A 90 -6.03 4.88 -4.30
N ALA A 91 -5.96 4.02 -5.29
CA ALA A 91 -5.81 4.52 -6.66
C ALA A 91 -7.16 4.59 -7.36
#